data_532c5c1b3a817260f94fd7193922411c
#
_entry.id   532c5c1b3a817260f94fd7193922411c
#
_cell.length_a   1.000
_cell.length_b   1.000
_cell.length_c   1.000
_cell.angle_alpha   90.00
_cell.angle_beta   90.00
_cell.angle_gamma   90.00
#
_symmetry.space_group_name_H-M   'P 1'
#
loop_
_entity.id
_entity.type
_entity.pdbx_description
1 polymer ?
#
loop_
_entity_poly.entity_id
_entity_poly.type
_entity_poly.pdbx_seq_one_letter_code
_entity_poly.pdbx_strand_id
1 'polypeptide(L)'
;MSSNKVLEQHIAVFGESGSGKTVMLSSFYGSEQEPQNIKKGTFNVVAENAGQGTHLHQNYLGMKNSARVPDATKFAATSYRFLLKFKGVAEAKPLKAKPFDALRLVWHDYPGEWFEQDVSGAEEAQRRVETFRALLGSHVALLLVDGQKLLDNTGEEERYLKSLLSNFRNSLVLLRDDLLEDGKPLVTFPRIWVIALSKADVLPELDVHAFKELVIEKVGDDIVELRGVLAGLIESDGALSVGEDFVLISSAKFSTDSIEVTQRIGLDLILPMAAVLPFERHLRWAQADKLTKNVAKTLISNAEVVAAALGVASNVVAVLIGKKNKVAGAIGLALSRLTPKLEDAIKLAGAKLEAADMAAATKQQSLAATLDGFRKDLDAGEEKRILVRSPE
;
A
#
# COMPACT_ATOMS: atom_id res chain seq x y z
N MET A 1 -12.07 14.98 -25.24
CA MET A 1 -11.49 15.29 -23.90
C MET A 1 -10.31 14.36 -23.69
N SER A 2 -9.12 14.87 -23.52
CA SER A 2 -7.91 14.06 -23.36
C SER A 2 -7.86 13.56 -21.91
N SER A 3 -8.01 12.24 -21.71
CA SER A 3 -7.91 11.60 -20.40
C SER A 3 -6.48 11.80 -19.86
N ASN A 4 -6.36 12.51 -18.76
CA ASN A 4 -5.10 12.57 -18.01
C ASN A 4 -4.75 11.17 -17.55
N LYS A 5 -3.53 10.69 -17.86
CA LYS A 5 -3.06 9.41 -17.34
C LYS A 5 -2.71 9.58 -15.87
N VAL A 6 -3.41 8.86 -15.01
CA VAL A 6 -3.14 8.81 -13.57
C VAL A 6 -2.62 7.42 -13.24
N LEU A 7 -1.49 7.34 -12.54
CA LEU A 7 -1.02 6.09 -11.96
C LEU A 7 -1.85 5.81 -10.71
N GLU A 8 -2.66 4.78 -10.74
CA GLU A 8 -3.54 4.42 -9.63
C GLU A 8 -2.95 3.26 -8.83
N GLN A 9 -2.85 3.44 -7.52
CA GLN A 9 -2.38 2.44 -6.57
C GLN A 9 -3.44 2.22 -5.51
N HIS A 10 -3.74 0.97 -5.22
CA HIS A 10 -4.75 0.57 -4.28
C HIS A 10 -4.12 -0.09 -3.04
N ILE A 11 -4.55 0.33 -1.86
CA ILE A 11 -4.22 -0.29 -0.58
C ILE A 11 -5.50 -0.70 0.15
N ALA A 12 -5.54 -1.92 0.65
CA ALA A 12 -6.60 -2.41 1.51
C ALA A 12 -6.12 -2.51 2.95
N VAL A 13 -6.96 -2.12 3.91
CA VAL A 13 -6.63 -2.19 5.34
C VAL A 13 -7.65 -3.08 6.02
N PHE A 14 -7.18 -4.23 6.48
CA PHE A 14 -7.94 -5.21 7.23
C PHE A 14 -7.58 -5.14 8.71
N GLY A 15 -8.56 -5.30 9.58
CA GLY A 15 -8.35 -5.33 11.02
C GLY A 15 -9.68 -5.29 11.75
N GLU A 16 -9.69 -5.79 12.96
CA GLU A 16 -10.85 -5.83 13.85
C GLU A 16 -11.43 -4.45 14.16
N SER A 17 -12.62 -4.43 14.72
CA SER A 17 -13.21 -3.18 15.26
C SER A 17 -12.29 -2.58 16.33
N GLY A 18 -12.10 -1.26 16.28
CA GLY A 18 -11.21 -0.57 17.21
C GLY A 18 -9.71 -0.64 16.89
N SER A 19 -9.26 -1.37 15.87
CA SER A 19 -7.83 -1.46 15.52
C SER A 19 -7.19 -0.17 14.99
N GLY A 20 -7.92 0.95 14.95
CA GLY A 20 -7.39 2.27 14.62
C GLY A 20 -7.44 2.65 13.13
N LYS A 21 -8.13 1.90 12.26
CA LYS A 21 -8.22 2.18 10.81
C LYS A 21 -8.65 3.61 10.49
N THR A 22 -9.73 4.08 11.09
CA THR A 22 -10.25 5.45 10.87
C THR A 22 -9.31 6.52 11.40
N VAL A 23 -8.67 6.27 12.55
CA VAL A 23 -7.65 7.16 13.13
C VAL A 23 -6.44 7.26 12.19
N MET A 24 -5.98 6.12 11.68
CA MET A 24 -4.86 6.02 10.74
C MET A 24 -5.13 6.82 9.46
N LEU A 25 -6.29 6.63 8.85
CA LEU A 25 -6.71 7.34 7.65
C LEU A 25 -6.85 8.85 7.88
N SER A 26 -7.46 9.25 9.01
CA SER A 26 -7.62 10.65 9.38
C SER A 26 -6.27 11.32 9.65
N SER A 27 -5.35 10.64 10.33
CA SER A 27 -3.99 11.13 10.59
C SER A 27 -3.15 11.20 9.32
N PHE A 28 -3.26 10.21 8.43
CA PHE A 28 -2.59 10.22 7.12
C PHE A 28 -2.99 11.47 6.33
N TYR A 29 -4.30 11.66 6.10
CA TYR A 29 -4.77 12.79 5.29
C TYR A 29 -4.58 14.13 6.00
N GLY A 30 -4.93 14.21 7.28
CA GLY A 30 -4.89 15.46 8.04
C GLY A 30 -3.48 16.02 8.20
N SER A 31 -2.48 15.16 8.38
CA SER A 31 -1.09 15.59 8.46
C SER A 31 -0.59 16.20 7.14
N GLU A 32 -1.04 15.70 6.01
CA GLU A 32 -0.69 16.25 4.69
C GLU A 32 -1.31 17.64 4.43
N GLN A 33 -2.34 18.01 5.20
CA GLN A 33 -2.94 19.34 5.15
C GLN A 33 -2.23 20.37 6.04
N GLU A 34 -1.25 19.96 6.85
CA GLU A 34 -0.48 20.88 7.70
C GLU A 34 0.40 21.82 6.85
N PRO A 35 0.44 23.14 7.16
CA PRO A 35 1.18 24.12 6.36
C PRO A 35 2.67 23.78 6.18
N GLN A 36 3.27 23.14 7.16
CA GLN A 36 4.67 22.72 7.10
C GLN A 36 4.90 21.59 6.10
N ASN A 37 3.97 20.62 6.00
CA ASN A 37 4.07 19.51 5.07
C ASN A 37 3.70 19.97 3.65
N ILE A 38 2.68 20.84 3.52
CA ILE A 38 2.37 21.50 2.26
C ILE A 38 3.58 22.28 1.72
N LYS A 39 4.38 22.94 2.55
CA LYS A 39 5.55 23.72 2.09
C LYS A 39 6.74 22.84 1.72
N LYS A 40 7.04 21.81 2.49
CA LYS A 40 8.25 20.98 2.36
C LYS A 40 8.13 19.85 1.33
N GLY A 41 6.95 19.25 1.17
CA GLY A 41 6.74 18.10 0.30
C GLY A 41 6.91 18.43 -1.20
N THR A 42 7.23 17.43 -2.00
CA THR A 42 7.32 17.51 -3.47
C THR A 42 5.96 17.42 -4.16
N PHE A 43 4.91 17.06 -3.43
CA PHE A 43 3.54 16.93 -3.89
C PHE A 43 2.55 17.47 -2.84
N ASN A 44 1.29 17.61 -3.23
CA ASN A 44 0.16 17.85 -2.33
C ASN A 44 -0.81 16.69 -2.43
N VAL A 45 -1.29 16.20 -1.28
CA VAL A 45 -2.36 15.18 -1.21
C VAL A 45 -3.72 15.86 -1.17
N VAL A 46 -4.57 15.54 -2.14
CA VAL A 46 -5.91 16.13 -2.27
C VAL A 46 -6.94 15.00 -2.32
N ALA A 47 -7.93 15.03 -1.44
CA ALA A 47 -9.06 14.11 -1.53
C ALA A 47 -9.91 14.43 -2.77
N GLU A 48 -10.23 13.44 -3.60
CA GLU A 48 -11.08 13.64 -4.78
C GLU A 48 -12.53 13.94 -4.39
N ASN A 49 -13.01 13.37 -3.28
CA ASN A 49 -14.28 13.72 -2.67
C ASN A 49 -14.06 14.76 -1.57
N ALA A 50 -14.51 15.98 -1.80
CA ALA A 50 -14.34 17.09 -0.86
C ALA A 50 -15.00 16.83 0.51
N GLY A 51 -16.17 16.17 0.53
CA GLY A 51 -16.86 15.83 1.78
C GLY A 51 -16.07 14.84 2.62
N GLN A 52 -15.53 13.79 1.99
CA GLN A 52 -14.64 12.84 2.66
C GLN A 52 -13.38 13.52 3.19
N GLY A 53 -12.73 14.36 2.37
CA GLY A 53 -11.54 15.10 2.78
C GLY A 53 -11.81 16.03 3.96
N THR A 54 -12.93 16.75 3.94
CA THR A 54 -13.34 17.61 5.06
C THR A 54 -13.55 16.80 6.33
N HIS A 55 -14.24 15.67 6.24
CA HIS A 55 -14.50 14.80 7.40
C HIS A 55 -13.20 14.26 8.01
N LEU A 56 -12.29 13.74 7.18
CA LEU A 56 -10.99 13.25 7.65
C LEU A 56 -10.16 14.35 8.31
N HIS A 57 -10.16 15.56 7.74
CA HIS A 57 -9.44 16.69 8.30
C HIS A 57 -10.07 17.17 9.63
N GLN A 58 -11.40 17.17 9.74
CA GLN A 58 -12.09 17.48 11.00
C GLN A 58 -11.75 16.46 12.09
N ASN A 59 -11.70 15.16 11.76
CA ASN A 59 -11.27 14.13 12.69
C ASN A 59 -9.84 14.37 13.18
N TYR A 60 -8.93 14.68 12.26
CA TYR A 60 -7.53 15.02 12.60
C TYR A 60 -7.44 16.25 13.52
N LEU A 61 -8.16 17.31 13.20
CA LEU A 61 -8.20 18.51 14.05
C LEU A 61 -8.86 18.25 15.42
N GLY A 62 -9.86 17.37 15.48
CA GLY A 62 -10.46 16.91 16.73
C GLY A 62 -9.45 16.22 17.63
N MET A 63 -8.63 15.34 17.08
CA MET A 63 -7.52 14.71 17.81
C MET A 63 -6.48 15.73 18.26
N LYS A 64 -6.02 16.57 17.34
CA LYS A 64 -4.96 17.56 17.58
C LYS A 64 -5.33 18.61 18.65
N ASN A 65 -6.54 19.15 18.57
CA ASN A 65 -6.93 20.33 19.33
C ASN A 65 -7.81 20.02 20.55
N SER A 66 -8.46 18.87 20.59
CA SER A 66 -9.50 18.55 21.57
C SER A 66 -9.38 17.15 22.17
N ALA A 67 -8.29 16.43 21.89
CA ALA A 67 -8.07 15.03 22.28
C ALA A 67 -9.29 14.10 21.96
N ARG A 68 -10.03 14.43 20.90
CA ARG A 68 -11.23 13.69 20.50
C ARG A 68 -10.90 12.66 19.44
N VAL A 69 -11.06 11.39 19.77
CA VAL A 69 -10.88 10.27 18.83
C VAL A 69 -12.04 10.26 17.81
N PRO A 70 -11.80 9.99 16.53
CA PRO A 70 -12.86 9.79 15.54
C PRO A 70 -13.83 8.70 15.94
N ASP A 71 -15.11 8.90 15.63
CA ASP A 71 -16.12 7.86 15.79
C ASP A 71 -15.78 6.66 14.86
N ALA A 72 -16.06 5.45 15.35
CA ALA A 72 -15.85 4.25 14.56
C ALA A 72 -16.71 4.27 13.28
N THR A 73 -16.13 3.94 12.14
CA THR A 73 -16.86 3.77 10.89
C THR A 73 -17.71 2.51 11.00
N LYS A 74 -19.02 2.67 11.16
CA LYS A 74 -19.97 1.55 11.30
C LYS A 74 -20.63 1.25 9.95
N PHE A 75 -20.74 -0.03 9.60
CA PHE A 75 -21.63 -0.60 8.59
C PHE A 75 -21.43 -0.19 7.12
N ALA A 76 -20.43 0.57 6.74
CA ALA A 76 -20.17 0.89 5.34
C ALA A 76 -18.70 0.78 5.00
N ALA A 77 -18.37 -0.10 4.06
CA ALA A 77 -17.07 -0.06 3.42
C ALA A 77 -16.96 1.22 2.62
N THR A 78 -15.85 1.90 2.76
CA THR A 78 -15.64 3.18 2.11
C THR A 78 -14.28 3.19 1.42
N SER A 79 -14.29 3.61 0.15
CA SER A 79 -13.05 3.86 -0.58
C SER A 79 -12.76 5.36 -0.56
N TYR A 80 -11.57 5.72 -0.16
CA TYR A 80 -11.06 7.09 -0.16
C TYR A 80 -10.07 7.23 -1.29
N ARG A 81 -10.25 8.23 -2.13
CA ARG A 81 -9.38 8.52 -3.28
C ARG A 81 -8.60 9.79 -3.06
N PHE A 82 -7.29 9.67 -3.06
CA PHE A 82 -6.37 10.78 -2.88
C PHE A 82 -5.54 10.97 -4.15
N LEU A 83 -5.54 12.19 -4.65
CA LEU A 83 -4.72 12.60 -5.77
C LEU A 83 -3.46 13.29 -5.26
N LEU A 84 -2.30 12.76 -5.61
CA LEU A 84 -1.00 13.36 -5.34
C LEU A 84 -0.64 14.26 -6.52
N LYS A 85 -0.75 15.58 -6.32
CA LYS A 85 -0.40 16.60 -7.30
C LYS A 85 1.03 17.05 -7.10
N PHE A 86 1.89 16.82 -8.09
CA PHE A 86 3.28 17.25 -8.05
C PHE A 86 3.39 18.78 -8.08
N LYS A 87 4.31 19.35 -7.27
CA LYS A 87 4.57 20.78 -7.21
C LYS A 87 5.52 21.24 -8.31
N GLY A 88 5.44 22.51 -8.68
CA GLY A 88 6.36 23.13 -9.65
C GLY A 88 6.15 22.71 -11.10
N VAL A 89 5.11 21.94 -11.38
CA VAL A 89 4.78 21.51 -12.74
C VAL A 89 3.73 22.48 -13.31
N ALA A 90 4.11 23.31 -14.27
CA ALA A 90 3.17 24.18 -14.99
C ALA A 90 2.14 23.31 -15.76
N GLU A 91 0.88 23.76 -15.80
CA GLU A 91 -0.14 23.14 -16.64
C GLU A 91 0.23 23.35 -18.11
N ALA A 92 0.86 22.34 -18.71
CA ALA A 92 1.25 22.40 -20.11
C ALA A 92 0.11 21.96 -21.03
N LYS A 93 0.04 22.56 -22.21
CA LYS A 93 -0.88 22.16 -23.29
C LYS A 93 -0.64 20.70 -23.68
N PRO A 94 -1.71 19.94 -24.03
CA PRO A 94 -1.63 18.50 -24.24
C PRO A 94 -0.76 18.10 -25.43
N LEU A 95 0.30 17.36 -25.20
CA LEU A 95 1.16 16.71 -26.21
C LEU A 95 0.78 15.24 -26.46
N LYS A 96 1.17 14.69 -27.62
CA LYS A 96 0.72 13.37 -28.13
C LYS A 96 1.21 12.17 -27.32
N ALA A 97 2.23 12.27 -26.48
CA ALA A 97 2.69 11.23 -25.54
C ALA A 97 2.67 11.83 -24.14
N LYS A 98 1.66 11.48 -23.33
CA LYS A 98 1.51 12.03 -21.98
C LYS A 98 2.15 11.11 -20.94
N PRO A 99 3.13 11.61 -20.16
CA PRO A 99 3.50 11.00 -18.88
C PRO A 99 2.31 11.08 -17.91
N PHE A 100 2.36 10.35 -16.79
CA PHE A 100 1.36 10.50 -15.74
C PHE A 100 1.38 11.91 -15.17
N ASP A 101 0.20 12.50 -15.07
CA ASP A 101 0.04 13.85 -14.51
C ASP A 101 -0.07 13.82 -12.98
N ALA A 102 -0.38 12.64 -12.40
CA ALA A 102 -0.55 12.46 -10.97
C ALA A 102 -0.43 10.98 -10.58
N LEU A 103 -0.19 10.73 -9.30
CA LEU A 103 -0.37 9.45 -8.64
C LEU A 103 -1.69 9.51 -7.86
N ARG A 104 -2.53 8.50 -7.98
CA ARG A 104 -3.75 8.32 -7.18
C ARG A 104 -3.55 7.18 -6.21
N LEU A 105 -3.77 7.44 -4.92
CA LEU A 105 -3.91 6.42 -3.90
C LEU A 105 -5.39 6.17 -3.66
N VAL A 106 -5.82 4.93 -3.81
CA VAL A 106 -7.15 4.47 -3.41
C VAL A 106 -6.98 3.64 -2.14
N TRP A 107 -7.49 4.18 -1.06
CA TRP A 107 -7.48 3.52 0.25
C TRP A 107 -8.85 2.89 0.48
N HIS A 108 -8.86 1.58 0.67
CA HIS A 108 -10.05 0.82 0.99
C HIS A 108 -10.10 0.56 2.48
N ASP A 109 -11.12 1.10 3.15
CA ASP A 109 -11.41 0.86 4.57
C ASP A 109 -12.52 -0.17 4.70
N TYR A 110 -12.27 -1.23 5.46
CA TYR A 110 -13.18 -2.34 5.68
C TYR A 110 -13.76 -2.30 7.10
N PRO A 111 -15.08 -2.44 7.28
CA PRO A 111 -15.67 -2.50 8.61
C PRO A 111 -15.15 -3.70 9.40
N GLY A 112 -14.45 -3.45 10.51
CA GLY A 112 -13.87 -4.51 11.34
C GLY A 112 -14.90 -5.48 11.91
N GLU A 113 -16.10 -4.98 12.15
CA GLU A 113 -17.25 -5.74 12.68
C GLU A 113 -17.65 -6.92 11.78
N TRP A 114 -17.36 -6.84 10.47
CA TRP A 114 -17.71 -7.90 9.53
C TRP A 114 -16.85 -9.17 9.71
N PHE A 115 -15.73 -9.08 10.41
CA PHE A 115 -14.95 -10.25 10.82
C PHE A 115 -15.44 -10.86 12.13
N GLU A 116 -16.22 -10.10 12.91
CA GLU A 116 -16.64 -10.46 14.27
C GLU A 116 -18.12 -10.85 14.34
N GLN A 117 -18.92 -10.54 13.33
CA GLN A 117 -20.37 -10.71 13.35
C GLN A 117 -20.87 -11.57 12.19
N ASP A 118 -21.87 -12.40 12.48
CA ASP A 118 -22.62 -13.14 11.46
C ASP A 118 -23.37 -12.20 10.52
N VAL A 119 -23.64 -12.69 9.32
CA VAL A 119 -24.40 -11.96 8.30
C VAL A 119 -25.87 -11.82 8.72
N SER A 120 -26.39 -10.60 8.80
CA SER A 120 -27.77 -10.33 9.23
C SER A 120 -28.83 -10.64 8.17
N GLY A 121 -28.42 -10.91 6.91
CA GLY A 121 -29.32 -11.22 5.80
C GLY A 121 -28.67 -11.16 4.42
N ALA A 122 -29.43 -11.51 3.38
CA ALA A 122 -28.93 -11.62 2.00
C ALA A 122 -28.32 -10.31 1.45
N GLU A 123 -28.92 -9.17 1.77
CA GLU A 123 -28.41 -7.86 1.32
C GLU A 123 -27.06 -7.51 1.96
N GLU A 124 -26.88 -7.87 3.22
CA GLU A 124 -25.60 -7.69 3.89
C GLU A 124 -24.55 -8.65 3.34
N ALA A 125 -24.92 -9.91 3.09
CA ALA A 125 -24.04 -10.88 2.45
C ALA A 125 -23.52 -10.35 1.12
N GLN A 126 -24.40 -9.87 0.26
CA GLN A 126 -24.02 -9.32 -1.04
C GLN A 126 -23.12 -8.08 -0.90
N ARG A 127 -23.41 -7.17 0.02
CA ARG A 127 -22.56 -6.00 0.29
C ARG A 127 -21.18 -6.40 0.79
N ARG A 128 -21.09 -7.43 1.66
CA ARG A 128 -19.79 -7.96 2.11
C ARG A 128 -18.99 -8.50 0.93
N VAL A 129 -19.59 -9.30 0.05
CA VAL A 129 -18.94 -9.84 -1.15
C VAL A 129 -18.43 -8.73 -2.08
N GLU A 130 -19.28 -7.76 -2.41
CA GLU A 130 -18.90 -6.63 -3.28
C GLU A 130 -17.74 -5.81 -2.69
N THR A 131 -17.77 -5.60 -1.38
CA THR A 131 -16.70 -4.91 -0.66
C THR A 131 -15.41 -5.71 -0.65
N PHE A 132 -15.49 -7.01 -0.36
CA PHE A 132 -14.31 -7.87 -0.42
C PHE A 132 -13.71 -7.88 -1.83
N ARG A 133 -14.53 -7.97 -2.87
CA ARG A 133 -14.04 -7.88 -4.27
C ARG A 133 -13.29 -6.58 -4.53
N ALA A 134 -13.81 -5.44 -4.06
CA ALA A 134 -13.15 -4.15 -4.20
C ALA A 134 -11.80 -4.11 -3.44
N LEU A 135 -11.78 -4.66 -2.23
CA LEU A 135 -10.58 -4.77 -1.41
C LEU A 135 -9.54 -5.71 -2.03
N LEU A 136 -10.00 -6.83 -2.57
CA LEU A 136 -9.14 -7.82 -3.22
C LEU A 136 -8.57 -7.30 -4.56
N GLY A 137 -9.13 -6.24 -5.13
CA GLY A 137 -8.54 -5.50 -6.25
C GLY A 137 -7.33 -4.63 -5.87
N SER A 138 -6.90 -4.65 -4.60
CA SER A 138 -5.77 -3.82 -4.12
C SER A 138 -4.41 -4.40 -4.52
N HIS A 139 -3.38 -3.54 -4.56
CA HIS A 139 -2.01 -3.95 -4.85
C HIS A 139 -1.28 -4.45 -3.60
N VAL A 140 -1.59 -3.83 -2.45
CA VAL A 140 -1.05 -4.17 -1.12
C VAL A 140 -2.22 -4.28 -0.15
N ALA A 141 -2.15 -5.25 0.74
CA ALA A 141 -3.04 -5.39 1.88
C ALA A 141 -2.26 -5.23 3.19
N LEU A 142 -2.79 -4.43 4.11
CA LEU A 142 -2.33 -4.35 5.49
C LEU A 142 -3.27 -5.19 6.36
N LEU A 143 -2.73 -6.16 7.09
CA LEU A 143 -3.43 -6.91 8.13
C LEU A 143 -3.00 -6.35 9.48
N LEU A 144 -3.90 -5.65 10.15
CA LEU A 144 -3.62 -4.97 11.41
C LEU A 144 -3.70 -5.94 12.60
N VAL A 145 -2.61 -6.02 13.34
CA VAL A 145 -2.57 -6.51 14.71
C VAL A 145 -2.74 -5.31 15.65
N ASP A 146 -3.73 -5.32 16.52
CA ASP A 146 -3.98 -4.21 17.44
C ASP A 146 -3.00 -4.28 18.63
N GLY A 147 -2.10 -3.29 18.73
CA GLY A 147 -1.10 -3.21 19.79
C GLY A 147 -1.70 -3.13 21.19
N GLN A 148 -2.86 -2.47 21.37
CA GLN A 148 -3.54 -2.45 22.66
C GLN A 148 -4.07 -3.84 23.05
N LYS A 149 -4.71 -4.53 22.09
CA LYS A 149 -5.16 -5.92 22.34
C LYS A 149 -3.98 -6.86 22.60
N LEU A 150 -2.86 -6.66 21.91
CA LEU A 150 -1.64 -7.45 22.16
C LEU A 150 -1.12 -7.22 23.58
N LEU A 151 -1.09 -5.96 24.03
CA LEU A 151 -0.72 -5.57 25.40
C LEU A 151 -1.69 -6.15 26.45
N ASP A 152 -3.00 -6.04 26.22
CA ASP A 152 -4.05 -6.53 27.12
C ASP A 152 -4.03 -8.06 27.25
N ASN A 153 -3.46 -8.77 26.27
CA ASN A 153 -3.29 -10.22 26.27
C ASN A 153 -1.84 -10.65 26.54
N THR A 154 -1.06 -9.85 27.25
CA THR A 154 0.32 -10.20 27.63
C THR A 154 0.38 -11.57 28.34
N GLY A 155 1.18 -12.49 27.80
CA GLY A 155 1.26 -13.90 28.24
C GLY A 155 0.25 -14.84 27.56
N GLU A 156 -0.73 -14.30 26.83
CA GLU A 156 -1.72 -15.02 26.02
C GLU A 156 -1.77 -14.49 24.57
N GLU A 157 -0.68 -13.91 24.08
CA GLU A 157 -0.58 -13.29 22.76
C GLU A 157 -0.96 -14.27 21.65
N GLU A 158 -0.59 -15.55 21.82
CA GLU A 158 -0.93 -16.62 20.88
C GLU A 158 -2.44 -16.76 20.70
N ARG A 159 -3.22 -16.70 21.78
CA ARG A 159 -4.69 -16.79 21.73
C ARG A 159 -5.28 -15.66 20.91
N TYR A 160 -4.82 -14.42 21.15
CA TYR A 160 -5.28 -13.26 20.41
C TYR A 160 -4.92 -13.36 18.92
N LEU A 161 -3.66 -13.62 18.61
CA LEU A 161 -3.16 -13.70 17.24
C LEU A 161 -3.82 -14.84 16.45
N LYS A 162 -4.00 -16.02 17.05
CA LYS A 162 -4.74 -17.15 16.43
C LYS A 162 -6.19 -16.78 16.14
N SER A 163 -6.86 -16.11 17.06
CA SER A 163 -8.24 -15.65 16.85
C SER A 163 -8.32 -14.69 15.66
N LEU A 164 -7.43 -13.70 15.60
CA LEU A 164 -7.37 -12.73 14.51
C LEU A 164 -7.18 -13.40 13.13
N LEU A 165 -6.16 -14.29 13.02
CA LEU A 165 -5.84 -14.96 11.76
C LEU A 165 -6.92 -15.95 11.35
N SER A 166 -7.46 -16.72 12.31
CA SER A 166 -8.52 -17.70 12.06
C SER A 166 -9.81 -17.03 11.61
N ASN A 167 -10.21 -15.92 12.24
CA ASN A 167 -11.39 -15.16 11.84
C ASN A 167 -11.26 -14.62 10.41
N PHE A 168 -10.10 -14.05 10.08
CA PHE A 168 -9.83 -13.57 8.74
C PHE A 168 -9.83 -14.71 7.70
N ARG A 169 -9.11 -15.80 7.98
CA ARG A 169 -9.07 -16.98 7.13
C ARG A 169 -10.46 -17.58 6.89
N ASN A 170 -11.25 -17.76 7.96
CA ASN A 170 -12.59 -18.32 7.86
C ASN A 170 -13.51 -17.43 7.03
N SER A 171 -13.43 -16.11 7.15
CA SER A 171 -14.18 -15.18 6.31
C SER A 171 -13.84 -15.35 4.83
N LEU A 172 -12.56 -15.53 4.48
CA LEU A 172 -12.14 -15.79 3.09
C LEU A 172 -12.66 -17.14 2.58
N VAL A 173 -12.64 -18.17 3.42
CA VAL A 173 -13.15 -19.52 3.06
C VAL A 173 -14.65 -19.45 2.78
N LEU A 174 -15.42 -18.78 3.65
CA LEU A 174 -16.88 -18.61 3.48
C LEU A 174 -17.23 -17.82 2.21
N LEU A 175 -16.45 -16.84 1.84
CA LEU A 175 -16.68 -15.99 0.67
C LEU A 175 -16.08 -16.55 -0.62
N ARG A 176 -15.37 -17.67 -0.56
CA ARG A 176 -14.59 -18.20 -1.69
C ARG A 176 -15.40 -18.35 -2.97
N ASP A 177 -16.54 -19.02 -2.90
CA ASP A 177 -17.37 -19.34 -4.07
C ASP A 177 -18.00 -18.08 -4.67
N ASP A 178 -18.30 -17.09 -3.82
CA ASP A 178 -18.81 -15.78 -4.24
C ASP A 178 -17.71 -14.88 -4.82
N LEU A 179 -16.45 -15.05 -4.38
CA LEU A 179 -15.31 -14.28 -4.89
C LEU A 179 -14.83 -14.80 -6.25
N LEU A 180 -14.88 -16.12 -6.47
CA LEU A 180 -14.41 -16.76 -7.69
C LEU A 180 -15.55 -16.78 -8.74
N GLU A 181 -15.40 -16.00 -9.82
CA GLU A 181 -16.35 -16.03 -10.94
C GLU A 181 -16.20 -17.34 -11.73
N ASP A 182 -17.25 -18.17 -11.74
CA ASP A 182 -17.23 -19.51 -12.37
C ASP A 182 -16.09 -20.39 -11.85
N GLY A 183 -15.68 -20.23 -10.60
CA GLY A 183 -14.57 -20.99 -10.01
C GLY A 183 -13.18 -20.64 -10.56
N LYS A 184 -13.05 -19.55 -11.32
CA LYS A 184 -11.76 -19.14 -11.92
C LYS A 184 -10.91 -18.34 -10.93
N PRO A 185 -9.60 -18.65 -10.83
CA PRO A 185 -8.69 -17.89 -10.01
C PRO A 185 -8.62 -16.41 -10.41
N LEU A 186 -8.48 -15.54 -9.41
CA LEU A 186 -8.42 -14.10 -9.59
C LEU A 186 -7.06 -13.67 -10.18
N VAL A 187 -7.09 -12.88 -11.23
CA VAL A 187 -5.88 -12.24 -11.82
C VAL A 187 -5.46 -11.03 -10.99
N THR A 188 -6.43 -10.19 -10.65
CA THR A 188 -6.23 -8.99 -9.83
C THR A 188 -6.56 -9.33 -8.37
N PHE A 189 -5.55 -9.25 -7.52
CA PHE A 189 -5.63 -9.64 -6.11
C PHE A 189 -4.42 -9.05 -5.37
N PRO A 190 -4.53 -8.61 -4.10
CA PRO A 190 -3.38 -8.18 -3.32
C PRO A 190 -2.45 -9.36 -3.08
N ARG A 191 -1.25 -9.25 -3.63
CA ARG A 191 -0.23 -10.30 -3.53
C ARG A 191 0.78 -10.03 -2.44
N ILE A 192 0.75 -8.85 -1.86
CA ILE A 192 1.63 -8.40 -0.80
C ILE A 192 0.77 -8.12 0.42
N TRP A 193 0.92 -8.97 1.44
CA TRP A 193 0.20 -8.88 2.71
C TRP A 193 1.18 -8.50 3.80
N VAL A 194 1.15 -7.23 4.17
CA VAL A 194 2.00 -6.68 5.24
C VAL A 194 1.29 -6.86 6.57
N ILE A 195 1.93 -7.53 7.52
CA ILE A 195 1.42 -7.62 8.90
C ILE A 195 1.84 -6.35 9.63
N ALA A 196 0.87 -5.57 10.06
CA ALA A 196 1.10 -4.25 10.63
C ALA A 196 0.67 -4.20 12.10
N LEU A 197 1.61 -3.88 13.00
CA LEU A 197 1.25 -3.56 14.39
C LEU A 197 0.69 -2.16 14.44
N SER A 198 -0.62 -2.02 14.59
CA SER A 198 -1.26 -0.72 14.85
C SER A 198 -1.12 -0.32 16.31
N LYS A 199 -1.24 0.97 16.63
CA LYS A 199 -1.02 1.50 17.99
C LYS A 199 0.33 1.08 18.58
N ALA A 200 1.37 1.09 17.75
CA ALA A 200 2.72 0.66 18.15
C ALA A 200 3.31 1.52 19.29
N ASP A 201 2.76 2.71 19.51
CA ASP A 201 3.14 3.62 20.61
C ASP A 201 2.84 3.06 22.00
N VAL A 202 1.91 2.10 22.15
CA VAL A 202 1.62 1.45 23.44
C VAL A 202 2.63 0.35 23.79
N LEU A 203 3.46 -0.07 22.84
CA LEU A 203 4.49 -1.11 22.98
C LEU A 203 5.87 -0.57 22.55
N PRO A 204 6.39 0.48 23.21
CA PRO A 204 7.58 1.20 22.74
C PRO A 204 8.87 0.36 22.71
N GLU A 205 8.92 -0.74 23.48
CA GLU A 205 10.07 -1.65 23.51
C GLU A 205 10.02 -2.71 22.39
N LEU A 206 8.90 -2.79 21.65
CA LEU A 206 8.71 -3.77 20.59
C LEU A 206 9.06 -3.15 19.24
N ASP A 207 10.29 -3.38 18.73
CA ASP A 207 10.64 -3.00 17.37
C ASP A 207 10.06 -3.99 16.33
N VAL A 208 10.20 -3.71 15.05
CA VAL A 208 9.60 -4.51 13.99
C VAL A 208 10.17 -5.93 13.92
N HIS A 209 11.43 -6.14 14.30
CA HIS A 209 12.05 -7.46 14.28
C HIS A 209 11.52 -8.31 15.43
N ALA A 210 11.45 -7.75 16.65
CA ALA A 210 10.86 -8.41 17.79
C ALA A 210 9.36 -8.70 17.56
N PHE A 211 8.62 -7.78 16.93
CA PHE A 211 7.24 -8.02 16.53
C PHE A 211 7.12 -9.17 15.53
N LYS A 212 7.96 -9.20 14.51
CA LYS A 212 8.00 -10.30 13.54
C LYS A 212 8.30 -11.63 14.22
N GLU A 213 9.32 -11.68 15.07
CA GLU A 213 9.70 -12.90 15.81
C GLU A 213 8.53 -13.38 16.67
N LEU A 214 7.88 -12.50 17.43
CA LEU A 214 6.69 -12.81 18.22
C LEU A 214 5.59 -13.46 17.37
N VAL A 215 5.24 -12.83 16.24
CA VAL A 215 4.16 -13.32 15.36
C VAL A 215 4.52 -14.68 14.75
N ILE A 216 5.74 -14.84 14.26
CA ILE A 216 6.18 -16.11 13.64
C ILE A 216 6.26 -17.22 14.69
N GLU A 217 6.77 -16.95 15.91
CA GLU A 217 6.83 -17.92 16.99
C GLU A 217 5.43 -18.39 17.43
N LYS A 218 4.49 -17.45 17.59
CA LYS A 218 3.17 -17.75 18.15
C LYS A 218 2.18 -18.32 17.13
N VAL A 219 2.22 -17.85 15.88
CA VAL A 219 1.19 -18.13 14.87
C VAL A 219 1.75 -18.36 13.46
N GLY A 220 3.00 -18.84 13.35
CA GLY A 220 3.62 -19.10 12.05
C GLY A 220 2.83 -20.11 11.22
N ASP A 221 2.31 -21.17 11.82
CA ASP A 221 1.50 -22.20 11.15
C ASP A 221 0.16 -21.61 10.66
N ASP A 222 -0.49 -20.74 11.44
CA ASP A 222 -1.73 -20.06 11.04
C ASP A 222 -1.49 -19.11 9.85
N ILE A 223 -0.31 -18.48 9.77
CA ILE A 223 0.09 -17.68 8.61
C ILE A 223 0.26 -18.55 7.36
N VAL A 224 0.87 -19.73 7.50
CA VAL A 224 1.02 -20.70 6.40
C VAL A 224 -0.35 -21.17 5.91
N GLU A 225 -1.28 -21.46 6.81
CA GLU A 225 -2.65 -21.83 6.46
C GLU A 225 -3.38 -20.68 5.76
N LEU A 226 -3.28 -19.45 6.26
CA LEU A 226 -3.84 -18.26 5.62
C LEU A 226 -3.27 -18.08 4.21
N ARG A 227 -1.94 -18.20 4.05
CA ARG A 227 -1.29 -18.16 2.74
C ARG A 227 -1.85 -19.22 1.79
N GLY A 228 -2.11 -20.44 2.27
CA GLY A 228 -2.72 -21.52 1.50
C GLY A 228 -4.12 -21.17 0.99
N VAL A 229 -4.97 -20.57 1.83
CA VAL A 229 -6.31 -20.09 1.43
C VAL A 229 -6.20 -18.98 0.39
N LEU A 230 -5.34 -18.00 0.61
CA LEU A 230 -5.11 -16.88 -0.32
C LEU A 230 -4.56 -17.38 -1.67
N ALA A 231 -3.62 -18.32 -1.65
CA ALA A 231 -3.05 -18.94 -2.86
C ALA A 231 -4.13 -19.67 -3.68
N GLY A 232 -5.10 -20.30 -3.02
CA GLY A 232 -6.23 -20.95 -3.69
C GLY A 232 -7.23 -20.01 -4.38
N LEU A 233 -7.12 -18.70 -4.13
CA LEU A 233 -7.99 -17.68 -4.77
C LEU A 233 -7.36 -17.07 -6.03
N ILE A 234 -6.05 -17.24 -6.27
CA ILE A 234 -5.32 -16.45 -7.27
C ILE A 234 -4.68 -17.29 -8.37
N GLU A 235 -4.57 -16.72 -9.55
CA GLU A 235 -3.68 -17.21 -10.59
C GLU A 235 -2.23 -16.83 -10.27
N SER A 236 -1.26 -17.74 -10.47
CA SER A 236 0.15 -17.55 -10.11
C SER A 236 0.37 -17.47 -8.57
N ASP A 237 -0.01 -18.50 -7.87
CA ASP A 237 0.07 -18.65 -6.41
C ASP A 237 1.51 -18.55 -5.85
N GLY A 238 2.54 -18.85 -6.66
CA GLY A 238 3.94 -18.65 -6.33
C GLY A 238 4.35 -17.17 -6.17
N ALA A 239 3.52 -16.24 -6.67
CA ALA A 239 3.71 -14.80 -6.55
C ALA A 239 2.80 -14.22 -5.47
N LEU A 240 3.01 -14.65 -4.23
CA LEU A 240 2.24 -14.24 -3.04
C LEU A 240 3.17 -14.13 -1.83
N SER A 241 3.17 -12.97 -1.19
CA SER A 241 3.90 -12.67 0.05
C SER A 241 2.91 -12.51 1.20
N VAL A 242 2.99 -13.38 2.20
CA VAL A 242 2.18 -13.36 3.43
C VAL A 242 3.08 -13.75 4.60
N GLY A 243 3.18 -12.91 5.62
CA GLY A 243 4.06 -13.16 6.76
C GLY A 243 5.55 -12.90 6.50
N GLU A 244 5.87 -12.16 5.45
CA GLU A 244 7.24 -11.81 5.08
C GLU A 244 7.53 -10.33 5.30
N ASP A 245 6.51 -9.48 5.16
CA ASP A 245 6.58 -8.03 5.31
C ASP A 245 5.89 -7.59 6.60
N PHE A 246 6.57 -6.79 7.42
CA PHE A 246 6.07 -6.31 8.71
C PHE A 246 6.30 -4.82 8.87
N VAL A 247 5.36 -4.13 9.52
CA VAL A 247 5.48 -2.69 9.79
C VAL A 247 4.88 -2.32 11.14
N LEU A 248 5.51 -1.38 11.83
CA LEU A 248 4.94 -0.74 13.01
C LEU A 248 4.24 0.54 12.58
N ILE A 249 2.99 0.73 13.04
CA ILE A 249 2.20 1.92 12.73
C ILE A 249 1.60 2.50 14.00
N SER A 250 1.87 3.78 14.24
CA SER A 250 1.09 4.60 15.17
C SER A 250 0.70 5.92 14.51
N SER A 251 -0.55 6.28 14.64
CA SER A 251 -1.13 7.48 14.03
C SER A 251 -0.90 8.74 14.85
N ALA A 252 -0.68 8.57 16.15
CA ALA A 252 -0.41 9.61 17.14
C ALA A 252 0.09 8.93 18.41
N LYS A 253 0.62 9.70 19.35
CA LYS A 253 0.84 9.23 20.73
C LYS A 253 -0.37 9.62 21.57
N PHE A 254 -1.02 8.60 22.13
CA PHE A 254 -2.20 8.77 22.97
C PHE A 254 -1.77 8.85 24.44
N SER A 255 -2.29 9.86 25.14
CA SER A 255 -2.13 10.06 26.58
C SER A 255 -3.51 10.32 27.20
N THR A 256 -3.61 10.29 28.54
CA THR A 256 -4.90 10.46 29.25
C THR A 256 -5.64 11.74 28.83
N ASP A 257 -4.91 12.85 28.64
CA ASP A 257 -5.51 14.17 28.42
C ASP A 257 -5.12 14.81 27.08
N SER A 258 -4.32 14.12 26.26
CA SER A 258 -3.82 14.68 25.00
C SER A 258 -3.57 13.61 23.94
N ILE A 259 -3.70 14.02 22.68
CA ILE A 259 -3.31 13.23 21.49
C ILE A 259 -2.26 14.00 20.71
N GLU A 260 -1.04 13.51 20.73
CA GLU A 260 0.08 14.14 20.04
C GLU A 260 0.20 13.61 18.61
N VAL A 261 -0.54 14.21 17.68
CA VAL A 261 -0.62 13.79 16.27
C VAL A 261 0.68 13.96 15.48
N THR A 262 1.68 14.64 16.05
CA THR A 262 3.02 14.79 15.47
C THR A 262 3.96 13.64 15.82
N GLN A 263 3.67 12.88 16.88
CA GLN A 263 4.42 11.70 17.28
C GLN A 263 3.78 10.46 16.63
N ARG A 264 4.26 10.16 15.42
CA ARG A 264 3.76 9.06 14.58
C ARG A 264 4.87 8.05 14.34
N ILE A 265 4.49 6.79 14.16
CA ILE A 265 5.40 5.69 13.81
C ILE A 265 4.88 5.09 12.50
N GLY A 266 5.71 4.97 11.47
CA GLY A 266 5.44 4.25 10.23
C GLY A 266 4.25 4.72 9.39
N LEU A 267 3.47 5.70 9.84
CA LEU A 267 2.31 6.20 9.09
C LEU A 267 2.72 6.79 7.73
N ASP A 268 3.87 7.45 7.69
CA ASP A 268 4.41 8.07 6.47
C ASP A 268 4.93 7.03 5.46
N LEU A 269 5.05 5.74 5.87
CA LEU A 269 5.45 4.62 4.99
C LEU A 269 4.27 4.04 4.19
N ILE A 270 3.02 4.35 4.54
CA ILE A 270 1.85 3.78 3.86
C ILE A 270 1.84 4.14 2.37
N LEU A 271 2.08 5.40 2.05
CA LEU A 271 2.13 5.87 0.67
C LEU A 271 3.33 5.29 -0.10
N PRO A 272 4.56 5.29 0.43
CA PRO A 272 5.69 4.56 -0.13
C PRO A 272 5.41 3.07 -0.37
N MET A 273 4.83 2.36 0.60
CA MET A 273 4.47 0.95 0.45
C MET A 273 3.46 0.73 -0.67
N ALA A 274 2.42 1.56 -0.75
CA ALA A 274 1.42 1.43 -1.81
C ALA A 274 1.98 1.75 -3.21
N ALA A 275 2.92 2.70 -3.32
CA ALA A 275 3.41 3.19 -4.60
C ALA A 275 4.61 2.41 -5.16
N VAL A 276 5.53 1.98 -4.30
CA VAL A 276 6.83 1.42 -4.71
C VAL A 276 6.90 -0.09 -4.52
N LEU A 277 6.46 -0.59 -3.37
CA LEU A 277 6.61 -2.00 -2.99
C LEU A 277 5.98 -2.98 -4.00
N PRO A 278 4.76 -2.78 -4.53
CA PRO A 278 4.18 -3.67 -5.53
C PRO A 278 5.02 -3.74 -6.80
N PHE A 279 5.52 -2.60 -7.26
CA PHE A 279 6.32 -2.53 -8.47
C PHE A 279 7.62 -3.33 -8.32
N GLU A 280 8.36 -3.12 -7.25
CA GLU A 280 9.62 -3.84 -6.98
C GLU A 280 9.39 -5.35 -6.86
N ARG A 281 8.31 -5.74 -6.16
CA ARG A 281 7.99 -7.14 -5.94
C ARG A 281 7.52 -7.85 -7.22
N HIS A 282 6.64 -7.21 -7.99
CA HIS A 282 6.15 -7.77 -9.25
C HIS A 282 7.27 -7.95 -10.28
N LEU A 283 8.23 -7.03 -10.34
CA LEU A 283 9.41 -7.18 -11.19
C LEU A 283 10.24 -8.40 -10.77
N ARG A 284 10.50 -8.58 -9.48
CA ARG A 284 11.26 -9.73 -8.96
C ARG A 284 10.55 -11.06 -9.27
N TRP A 285 9.24 -11.14 -9.04
CA TRP A 285 8.45 -12.33 -9.36
C TRP A 285 8.41 -12.64 -10.85
N ALA A 286 8.34 -11.62 -11.70
CA ALA A 286 8.41 -11.81 -13.15
C ALA A 286 9.78 -12.33 -13.60
N GLN A 287 10.86 -11.89 -12.96
CA GLN A 287 12.22 -12.37 -13.22
C GLN A 287 12.43 -13.82 -12.75
N ALA A 288 11.77 -14.21 -11.68
CA ALA A 288 11.81 -15.57 -11.13
C ALA A 288 10.79 -16.52 -11.79
N ASP A 289 10.16 -16.11 -12.90
CA ASP A 289 9.12 -16.86 -13.62
C ASP A 289 7.93 -17.29 -12.74
N LYS A 290 7.66 -16.55 -11.65
CA LYS A 290 6.53 -16.81 -10.73
C LYS A 290 5.19 -16.30 -11.27
N LEU A 291 5.17 -15.53 -12.37
CA LEU A 291 3.97 -14.94 -12.95
C LEU A 291 3.63 -15.61 -14.30
N THR A 292 2.36 -15.99 -14.47
CA THR A 292 1.86 -16.33 -15.81
C THR A 292 1.88 -15.08 -16.72
N LYS A 293 1.86 -15.29 -18.04
CA LYS A 293 1.86 -14.17 -18.99
C LYS A 293 0.67 -13.22 -18.81
N ASN A 294 -0.48 -13.77 -18.44
CA ASN A 294 -1.71 -13.01 -18.20
C ASN A 294 -1.57 -12.12 -16.96
N VAL A 295 -1.15 -12.68 -15.85
CA VAL A 295 -0.91 -11.96 -14.60
C VAL A 295 0.20 -10.92 -14.77
N ALA A 296 1.31 -11.27 -15.40
CA ALA A 296 2.40 -10.33 -15.66
C ALA A 296 1.92 -9.12 -16.48
N LYS A 297 1.11 -9.34 -17.53
CA LYS A 297 0.56 -8.26 -18.35
C LYS A 297 -0.33 -7.32 -17.53
N THR A 298 -1.13 -7.85 -16.61
CA THR A 298 -2.03 -7.06 -15.75
C THR A 298 -1.26 -6.29 -14.69
N LEU A 299 -0.40 -6.97 -13.93
CA LEU A 299 0.34 -6.36 -12.81
C LEU A 299 1.43 -5.38 -13.27
N ILE A 300 2.00 -5.60 -14.45
CA ILE A 300 3.10 -4.79 -14.99
C ILE A 300 2.61 -3.81 -16.08
N SER A 301 1.31 -3.71 -16.32
CA SER A 301 0.77 -2.84 -17.39
C SER A 301 1.17 -1.36 -17.24
N ASN A 302 1.33 -0.89 -16.02
CA ASN A 302 1.78 0.47 -15.69
C ASN A 302 3.29 0.55 -15.39
N ALA A 303 3.99 -0.59 -15.41
CA ALA A 303 5.40 -0.66 -15.02
C ALA A 303 6.33 0.07 -15.99
N GLU A 304 5.97 0.21 -17.28
CA GLU A 304 6.78 0.98 -18.23
C GLU A 304 7.02 2.42 -17.78
N VAL A 305 6.02 3.02 -17.15
CA VAL A 305 6.10 4.42 -16.69
C VAL A 305 6.78 4.52 -15.34
N VAL A 306 6.47 3.62 -14.42
CA VAL A 306 7.16 3.55 -13.11
C VAL A 306 8.62 3.14 -13.32
N ALA A 307 8.91 2.19 -14.21
CA ALA A 307 10.25 1.80 -14.57
C ALA A 307 11.05 2.95 -15.19
N ALA A 308 10.42 3.70 -16.10
CA ALA A 308 11.04 4.89 -16.70
C ALA A 308 11.30 5.98 -15.63
N ALA A 309 10.37 6.14 -14.69
CA ALA A 309 10.52 7.06 -13.56
C ALA A 309 11.64 6.63 -12.60
N LEU A 310 11.81 5.32 -12.38
CA LEU A 310 12.87 4.75 -11.53
C LEU A 310 14.19 4.51 -12.28
N GLY A 311 14.33 4.97 -13.55
CA GLY A 311 15.54 4.79 -14.34
C GLY A 311 15.79 3.36 -14.82
N VAL A 312 14.77 2.49 -14.76
CA VAL A 312 14.85 1.12 -15.28
C VAL A 312 14.75 1.17 -16.80
N ALA A 313 15.71 0.57 -17.50
CA ALA A 313 15.73 0.58 -18.96
C ALA A 313 14.47 -0.07 -19.55
N SER A 314 13.82 0.60 -20.51
CA SER A 314 12.55 0.18 -21.14
C SER A 314 12.59 -1.21 -21.78
N ASN A 315 13.78 -1.70 -22.18
CA ASN A 315 13.98 -3.05 -22.69
C ASN A 315 13.77 -4.15 -21.64
N VAL A 316 14.03 -3.86 -20.35
CA VAL A 316 13.78 -4.79 -19.22
C VAL A 316 12.28 -5.05 -19.10
N VAL A 317 11.49 -3.99 -19.12
CA VAL A 317 10.01 -4.08 -19.02
C VAL A 317 9.44 -4.78 -20.27
N ALA A 318 9.96 -4.50 -21.45
CA ALA A 318 9.52 -5.14 -22.70
C ALA A 318 9.79 -6.66 -22.74
N VAL A 319 10.87 -7.11 -22.11
CA VAL A 319 11.18 -8.54 -21.94
C VAL A 319 10.20 -9.22 -20.99
N LEU A 320 9.90 -8.58 -19.86
CA LEU A 320 8.96 -9.09 -18.85
C LEU A 320 7.52 -9.21 -19.37
N ILE A 321 7.09 -8.30 -20.26
CA ILE A 321 5.75 -8.34 -20.91
C ILE A 321 5.70 -9.33 -22.10
N GLY A 322 6.79 -10.04 -22.40
CA GLY A 322 6.82 -11.09 -23.43
C GLY A 322 6.96 -10.57 -24.87
N LYS A 323 7.40 -9.34 -25.07
CA LYS A 323 7.62 -8.77 -26.41
C LYS A 323 8.93 -9.20 -27.09
N LYS A 324 9.86 -9.84 -26.38
CA LYS A 324 11.09 -10.45 -27.00
C LYS A 324 11.60 -11.63 -26.14
N ASN A 325 11.56 -12.82 -26.75
CA ASN A 325 12.24 -14.01 -26.24
C ASN A 325 13.75 -13.89 -26.49
N LYS A 326 14.53 -13.51 -25.53
CA LYS A 326 16.00 -13.73 -25.39
C LYS A 326 16.69 -12.54 -24.70
N VAL A 327 16.64 -12.41 -23.39
CA VAL A 327 17.65 -11.65 -22.63
C VAL A 327 17.53 -11.91 -21.10
N ALA A 328 17.50 -13.16 -20.68
CA ALA A 328 17.49 -13.48 -19.24
C ALA A 328 18.80 -13.09 -18.52
N GLY A 329 19.92 -12.97 -19.25
CA GLY A 329 21.22 -12.64 -18.67
C GLY A 329 21.52 -11.16 -18.41
N ALA A 330 20.78 -10.23 -19.03
CA ALA A 330 21.05 -8.79 -18.89
C ALA A 330 20.28 -8.12 -17.73
N ILE A 331 19.28 -8.79 -17.19
CA ILE A 331 18.31 -8.25 -16.22
C ILE A 331 18.91 -8.19 -14.81
N GLY A 332 19.65 -9.21 -14.40
CA GLY A 332 20.32 -9.24 -13.09
C GLY A 332 21.37 -8.15 -12.91
N LEU A 333 21.99 -7.71 -14.00
CA LEU A 333 22.98 -6.62 -14.01
C LEU A 333 22.35 -5.21 -13.97
N ALA A 334 21.10 -5.05 -14.40
CA ALA A 334 20.43 -3.76 -14.42
C ALA A 334 19.89 -3.38 -13.02
N LEU A 335 19.41 -4.35 -12.24
CA LEU A 335 18.89 -4.10 -10.89
C LEU A 335 19.99 -3.90 -9.85
N SER A 336 21.12 -4.61 -9.96
CA SER A 336 22.29 -4.40 -9.08
C SER A 336 23.00 -3.05 -9.32
N ARG A 337 22.69 -2.36 -10.42
CA ARG A 337 23.23 -1.04 -10.77
C ARG A 337 22.29 0.12 -10.47
N LEU A 338 21.14 -0.12 -9.86
CA LEU A 338 20.16 0.93 -9.50
C LEU A 338 20.61 1.82 -8.34
N THR A 339 21.74 1.52 -7.69
CA THR A 339 22.14 2.20 -6.48
C THR A 339 22.89 3.53 -6.63
N PRO A 340 23.74 3.87 -7.60
CA PRO A 340 24.31 5.22 -7.60
C PRO A 340 24.18 6.07 -8.88
N LYS A 341 23.46 5.68 -9.92
CA LYS A 341 23.50 6.38 -11.22
C LYS A 341 22.21 7.08 -11.65
N LEU A 342 21.29 7.33 -10.72
CA LEU A 342 20.03 8.02 -11.05
C LEU A 342 20.28 9.48 -11.45
N GLU A 343 21.27 10.16 -10.85
CA GLU A 343 21.64 11.53 -11.22
C GLU A 343 22.18 11.62 -12.66
N ASP A 344 22.95 10.64 -13.11
CA ASP A 344 23.49 10.61 -14.46
C ASP A 344 22.43 10.25 -15.51
N ALA A 345 21.48 9.38 -15.19
CA ALA A 345 20.36 9.05 -16.07
C ALA A 345 19.40 10.22 -16.24
N ILE A 346 19.15 11.00 -15.17
CA ILE A 346 18.36 12.24 -15.19
C ILE A 346 19.06 13.30 -16.05
N LYS A 347 20.38 13.44 -15.93
CA LYS A 347 21.17 14.36 -16.76
C LYS A 347 21.21 13.95 -18.24
N LEU A 348 21.27 12.63 -18.54
CA LEU A 348 21.32 12.15 -19.92
C LEU A 348 19.96 12.25 -20.63
N ALA A 349 18.85 12.08 -19.91
CA ALA A 349 17.49 12.31 -20.43
C ALA A 349 17.21 13.81 -20.68
N GLY A 350 17.75 14.69 -19.84
CA GLY A 350 17.59 16.14 -19.95
C GLY A 350 18.31 16.77 -21.14
N ALA A 351 19.35 16.13 -21.67
CA ALA A 351 20.20 16.68 -22.74
C ALA A 351 19.66 16.46 -24.17
N LYS A 352 18.52 15.76 -24.37
CA LYS A 352 18.01 15.40 -25.70
C LYS A 352 16.59 15.91 -26.02
N LEU A 353 16.03 16.80 -25.23
CA LEU A 353 14.62 17.22 -25.38
C LEU A 353 14.51 18.69 -25.83
N GLU A 354 13.87 18.92 -26.95
CA GLU A 354 13.51 20.26 -27.46
C GLU A 354 12.40 20.89 -26.57
N ALA A 355 12.25 22.23 -26.62
CA ALA A 355 11.43 23.05 -25.71
C ALA A 355 9.94 22.60 -25.56
N ALA A 356 9.37 21.87 -26.55
CA ALA A 356 8.01 21.32 -26.47
C ALA A 356 7.87 20.14 -25.52
N ASP A 357 8.95 19.45 -25.20
CA ASP A 357 9.01 18.26 -24.33
C ASP A 357 9.36 18.64 -22.88
N MET A 358 9.79 19.89 -22.62
CA MET A 358 10.24 20.31 -21.28
C MET A 358 9.17 20.14 -20.20
N ALA A 359 7.91 20.46 -20.47
CA ALA A 359 6.85 20.32 -19.46
C ALA A 359 6.50 18.83 -19.17
N ALA A 360 6.57 17.99 -20.20
CA ALA A 360 6.40 16.53 -20.04
C ALA A 360 7.59 15.92 -19.32
N ALA A 361 8.81 16.36 -19.66
CA ALA A 361 10.04 15.99 -18.96
C ALA A 361 10.00 16.41 -17.49
N THR A 362 9.53 17.61 -17.18
CA THR A 362 9.40 18.11 -15.80
C THR A 362 8.42 17.26 -14.97
N LYS A 363 7.28 16.83 -15.56
CA LYS A 363 6.32 15.94 -14.87
C LYS A 363 6.92 14.55 -14.61
N GLN A 364 7.61 13.99 -15.59
CA GLN A 364 8.28 12.70 -15.43
C GLN A 364 9.41 12.77 -14.41
N GLN A 365 10.17 13.87 -14.37
CA GLN A 365 11.20 14.12 -13.36
C GLN A 365 10.60 14.26 -11.96
N SER A 366 9.47 14.96 -11.83
CA SER A 366 8.77 15.09 -10.53
C SER A 366 8.24 13.76 -10.03
N LEU A 367 7.67 12.93 -10.91
CA LEU A 367 7.25 11.58 -10.57
C LEU A 367 8.45 10.72 -10.15
N ALA A 368 9.54 10.75 -10.92
CA ALA A 368 10.77 10.01 -10.63
C ALA A 368 11.36 10.40 -9.29
N ALA A 369 11.47 11.71 -9.02
CA ALA A 369 11.97 12.23 -7.75
C ALA A 369 11.07 11.82 -6.57
N THR A 370 9.75 11.81 -6.77
CA THR A 370 8.79 11.38 -5.73
C THR A 370 8.92 9.90 -5.43
N LEU A 371 9.00 9.04 -6.46
CA LEU A 371 9.16 7.59 -6.27
C LEU A 371 10.53 7.23 -5.67
N ASP A 372 11.59 7.95 -6.04
CA ASP A 372 12.91 7.80 -5.41
C ASP A 372 12.88 8.24 -3.93
N GLY A 373 12.16 9.33 -3.62
CA GLY A 373 11.89 9.74 -2.24
C GLY A 373 11.18 8.63 -1.46
N PHE A 374 10.12 8.06 -1.99
CA PHE A 374 9.39 6.96 -1.35
C PHE A 374 10.26 5.72 -1.12
N ARG A 375 11.15 5.40 -2.04
CA ARG A 375 12.10 4.31 -1.86
C ARG A 375 13.06 4.58 -0.70
N LYS A 376 13.61 5.80 -0.62
CA LYS A 376 14.45 6.22 0.50
C LYS A 376 13.70 6.21 1.83
N ASP A 377 12.41 6.56 1.82
CA ASP A 377 11.56 6.47 3.02
C ASP A 377 11.40 5.02 3.49
N LEU A 378 11.22 4.07 2.56
CA LEU A 378 11.17 2.64 2.89
C LEU A 378 12.51 2.15 3.44
N ASP A 379 13.64 2.52 2.82
CA ASP A 379 14.98 2.17 3.31
C ASP A 379 15.24 2.76 4.72
N ALA A 380 14.86 4.01 4.94
CA ALA A 380 14.93 4.65 6.25
C ALA A 380 14.01 3.99 7.29
N GLY A 381 12.87 3.44 6.86
CA GLY A 381 11.98 2.65 7.71
C GLY A 381 12.61 1.36 8.21
N GLU A 382 13.39 0.68 7.35
CA GLU A 382 14.17 -0.51 7.73
C GLU A 382 15.32 -0.15 8.67
N GLU A 383 16.08 0.92 8.38
CA GLU A 383 17.16 1.39 9.25
C GLU A 383 16.66 1.76 10.65
N LYS A 384 15.46 2.36 10.76
CA LYS A 384 14.83 2.71 12.04
C LYS A 384 14.14 1.53 12.73
N ARG A 385 14.20 0.34 12.16
CA ARG A 385 13.53 -0.88 12.67
C ARG A 385 12.00 -0.72 12.81
N ILE A 386 11.38 0.03 11.89
CA ILE A 386 9.94 0.23 11.79
C ILE A 386 9.33 -0.66 10.70
N LEU A 387 10.12 -1.03 9.69
CA LEU A 387 9.71 -1.82 8.53
C LEU A 387 10.66 -3.01 8.36
N VAL A 388 10.11 -4.16 8.01
CA VAL A 388 10.84 -5.30 7.43
C VAL A 388 10.18 -5.62 6.10
N ARG A 389 10.97 -5.60 5.03
CA ARG A 389 10.53 -6.06 3.70
C ARG A 389 11.13 -7.42 3.39
N SER A 390 10.38 -8.28 2.74
CA SER A 390 10.93 -9.55 2.23
C SER A 390 12.06 -9.25 1.24
N PRO A 391 13.21 -9.93 1.39
CA PRO A 391 14.33 -9.80 0.44
C PRO A 391 14.04 -10.50 -0.89
N GLU A 392 13.01 -11.37 -0.96
CA GLU A 392 12.67 -12.19 -2.13
C GLU A 392 11.63 -11.55 -3.09
#